data_ee78bd649fc1660181da719803e047df
#
_entry.id   ee78bd649fc1660181da719803e047df
#
_cell.length_a   1.000
_cell.length_b   1.000
_cell.length_c   1.000
_cell.angle_alpha   90.00
_cell.angle_beta   90.00
_cell.angle_gamma   90.00
#
_symmetry.space_group_name_H-M   'P 1'
#
loop_
_entity.id
_entity.type
_entity.pdbx_description
1 polymer ?
#
loop_
_entity_poly.entity_id
_entity_poly.type
_entity_poly.pdbx_seq_one_letter_code
_entity_poly.pdbx_strand_id
1 'polypeptide(L)'
;MMKILVAVKRVVDYNVKVRVKSDQSGVEIANVKMSMNPFDEIAVEEAVRLKEAGVATEVIAVSCGVAGCQETLRTAMAIGADRGVLVETEAELQPLAVAKILKALVDKEQPGLIILGKQAIDDDSNQTGQMLAALLGLPQATFASKVQVADGKATVTREVDGGLETLALSLPAVVTTDLRLNEPRYVTLPNIMKAKKKPLETVKPEELGVDVAPRLKTIKVEEPAKRGAGVMVADVKALVEKLKNEAKVI
;
A
#
# COMPACT_ATOMS: atom_id res chain seq x y z
N MET A 1 9.76 23.27 -4.90
CA MET A 1 9.05 22.52 -3.83
C MET A 1 7.90 21.79 -4.49
N MET A 2 7.66 20.54 -4.13
CA MET A 2 6.71 19.66 -4.81
C MET A 2 5.59 19.18 -3.88
N LYS A 3 4.50 18.65 -4.46
CA LYS A 3 3.49 17.88 -3.74
C LYS A 3 3.88 16.41 -3.72
N ILE A 4 3.47 15.69 -2.68
CA ILE A 4 3.55 14.23 -2.62
C ILE A 4 2.13 13.66 -2.57
N LEU A 5 1.83 12.69 -3.43
CA LEU A 5 0.58 11.92 -3.39
C LEU A 5 0.86 10.57 -2.76
N VAL A 6 0.07 10.20 -1.74
CA VAL A 6 0.17 8.91 -1.05
C VAL A 6 -1.13 8.16 -1.17
N ALA A 7 -1.09 6.95 -1.74
CA ALA A 7 -2.26 6.08 -1.79
C ALA A 7 -2.34 5.22 -0.53
N VAL A 8 -3.53 5.12 0.06
CA VAL A 8 -3.79 4.33 1.27
C VAL A 8 -5.01 3.43 1.09
N LYS A 9 -4.88 2.16 1.43
CA LYS A 9 -5.94 1.16 1.34
C LYS A 9 -6.52 0.86 2.71
N ARG A 10 -7.86 0.78 2.80
CA ARG A 10 -8.57 0.25 3.96
C ARG A 10 -8.62 -1.27 3.86
N VAL A 11 -8.06 -1.96 4.83
CA VAL A 11 -7.97 -3.43 4.87
C VAL A 11 -8.49 -3.97 6.19
N VAL A 12 -8.75 -5.27 6.28
CA VAL A 12 -9.02 -5.93 7.55
C VAL A 12 -7.78 -5.80 8.44
N ASP A 13 -7.97 -5.39 9.71
CA ASP A 13 -6.88 -5.24 10.67
C ASP A 13 -6.13 -6.56 10.84
N TYR A 14 -4.80 -6.52 10.81
CA TYR A 14 -3.93 -7.70 10.86
C TYR A 14 -4.07 -8.56 12.13
N ASN A 15 -4.68 -8.02 13.19
CA ASN A 15 -4.99 -8.78 14.40
C ASN A 15 -6.30 -9.57 14.29
N VAL A 16 -7.10 -9.33 13.26
CA VAL A 16 -8.37 -10.04 13.05
C VAL A 16 -8.10 -11.41 12.44
N LYS A 17 -8.62 -12.46 13.06
CA LYS A 17 -8.63 -13.79 12.43
C LYS A 17 -9.71 -13.83 11.35
N VAL A 18 -9.28 -13.75 10.11
CA VAL A 18 -10.15 -13.81 8.93
C VAL A 18 -10.83 -15.19 8.82
N ARG A 19 -12.09 -15.20 8.38
CA ARG A 19 -12.88 -16.41 8.13
C ARG A 19 -13.40 -16.42 6.70
N VAL A 20 -13.46 -17.58 6.09
CA VAL A 20 -14.09 -17.77 4.77
C VAL A 20 -15.61 -17.79 4.95
N LYS A 21 -16.33 -17.15 4.04
CA LYS A 21 -17.80 -17.22 3.99
C LYS A 21 -18.27 -18.66 3.79
N SER A 22 -19.44 -18.99 4.29
CA SER A 22 -20.02 -20.35 4.18
C SER A 22 -20.24 -20.80 2.73
N ASP A 23 -20.48 -19.87 1.82
CA ASP A 23 -20.65 -20.11 0.38
C ASP A 23 -19.32 -20.10 -0.40
N GLN A 24 -18.19 -19.92 0.28
CA GLN A 24 -16.85 -19.83 -0.29
C GLN A 24 -16.65 -18.71 -1.33
N SER A 25 -17.57 -17.73 -1.41
CA SER A 25 -17.49 -16.62 -2.36
C SER A 25 -16.43 -15.56 -2.00
N GLY A 26 -15.90 -15.60 -0.78
CA GLY A 26 -14.95 -14.61 -0.29
C GLY A 26 -14.68 -14.76 1.20
N VAL A 27 -14.09 -13.71 1.79
CA VAL A 27 -13.84 -13.61 3.22
C VAL A 27 -14.96 -12.84 3.91
N GLU A 28 -15.27 -13.24 5.15
CA GLU A 28 -16.23 -12.54 5.99
C GLU A 28 -15.62 -11.26 6.55
N ILE A 29 -16.09 -10.12 6.06
CA ILE A 29 -15.61 -8.79 6.47
C ILE A 29 -16.69 -7.96 7.18
N ALA A 30 -17.89 -8.51 7.36
CA ALA A 30 -18.96 -7.82 8.07
C ALA A 30 -18.60 -7.67 9.56
N ASN A 31 -18.69 -6.44 10.07
CA ASN A 31 -18.44 -6.11 11.48
C ASN A 31 -17.05 -6.48 12.02
N VAL A 32 -16.07 -6.63 11.16
CA VAL A 32 -14.66 -6.79 11.58
C VAL A 32 -13.97 -5.43 11.68
N LYS A 33 -12.96 -5.35 12.52
CA LYS A 33 -12.11 -4.16 12.62
C LYS A 33 -11.35 -3.96 11.30
N MET A 34 -11.42 -2.75 10.76
CA MET A 34 -10.67 -2.33 9.59
C MET A 34 -9.57 -1.34 10.00
N SER A 35 -8.48 -1.31 9.27
CA SER A 35 -7.36 -0.39 9.50
C SER A 35 -6.75 0.08 8.18
N MET A 36 -5.81 1.01 8.24
CA MET A 36 -4.93 1.32 7.13
C MET A 36 -4.00 0.13 6.87
N ASN A 37 -3.74 -0.17 5.61
CA ASN A 37 -2.72 -1.15 5.24
C ASN A 37 -1.35 -0.76 5.84
N PRO A 38 -0.64 -1.67 6.53
CA PRO A 38 0.62 -1.35 7.20
C PRO A 38 1.71 -0.78 6.27
N PHE A 39 1.79 -1.26 5.03
CA PHE A 39 2.74 -0.72 4.05
C PHE A 39 2.39 0.71 3.63
N ASP A 40 1.11 1.06 3.60
CA ASP A 40 0.67 2.42 3.28
C ASP A 40 0.90 3.37 4.46
N GLU A 41 0.84 2.87 5.69
CA GLU A 41 1.19 3.65 6.88
C GLU A 41 2.66 4.08 6.84
N ILE A 42 3.58 3.18 6.41
CA ILE A 42 4.98 3.50 6.12
C ILE A 42 5.09 4.58 5.03
N ALA A 43 4.28 4.48 3.98
CA ALA A 43 4.28 5.44 2.87
C ALA A 43 3.84 6.85 3.33
N VAL A 44 2.80 6.93 4.18
CA VAL A 44 2.34 8.20 4.75
C VAL A 44 3.41 8.81 5.66
N GLU A 45 4.02 8.01 6.53
CA GLU A 45 5.10 8.47 7.41
C GLU A 45 6.28 9.03 6.59
N GLU A 46 6.70 8.36 5.53
CA GLU A 46 7.80 8.83 4.68
C GLU A 46 7.46 10.15 4.00
N ALA A 47 6.26 10.28 3.45
CA ALA A 47 5.82 11.53 2.83
C ALA A 47 5.79 12.70 3.83
N VAL A 48 5.37 12.44 5.06
CA VAL A 48 5.35 13.45 6.13
C VAL A 48 6.78 13.84 6.53
N ARG A 49 7.70 12.88 6.66
CA ARG A 49 9.13 13.15 6.94
C ARG A 49 9.77 13.98 5.83
N LEU A 50 9.51 13.68 4.57
CA LEU A 50 10.00 14.46 3.43
C LEU A 50 9.44 15.90 3.44
N LYS A 51 8.20 16.08 3.86
CA LYS A 51 7.62 17.42 4.04
C LYS A 51 8.27 18.16 5.21
N GLU A 52 8.45 17.53 6.36
CA GLU A 52 9.13 18.11 7.52
C GLU A 52 10.58 18.50 7.22
N ALA A 53 11.24 17.74 6.33
CA ALA A 53 12.57 18.08 5.82
C ALA A 53 12.58 19.21 4.76
N GLY A 54 11.42 19.79 4.43
CA GLY A 54 11.32 20.89 3.46
C GLY A 54 11.41 20.46 1.98
N VAL A 55 11.37 19.17 1.70
CA VAL A 55 11.40 18.63 0.33
C VAL A 55 10.04 18.81 -0.36
N ALA A 56 8.97 18.64 0.38
CA ALA A 56 7.60 18.80 -0.13
C ALA A 56 6.85 19.92 0.60
N THR A 57 5.87 20.53 -0.08
CA THR A 57 4.99 21.56 0.48
C THR A 57 3.66 21.00 0.93
N GLU A 58 3.19 19.92 0.30
CA GLU A 58 1.88 19.33 0.55
C GLU A 58 1.93 17.80 0.43
N VAL A 59 1.26 17.10 1.35
CA VAL A 59 1.02 15.66 1.30
C VAL A 59 -0.47 15.41 1.12
N ILE A 60 -0.83 14.76 0.01
CA ILE A 60 -2.20 14.43 -0.38
C ILE A 60 -2.42 12.93 -0.16
N ALA A 61 -3.28 12.54 0.77
CA ALA A 61 -3.66 11.16 0.95
C ALA A 61 -4.85 10.79 0.05
N VAL A 62 -4.76 9.66 -0.65
CA VAL A 62 -5.83 9.17 -1.55
C VAL A 62 -6.26 7.79 -1.12
N SER A 63 -7.57 7.56 -1.08
CA SER A 63 -8.14 6.22 -0.90
C SER A 63 -9.27 5.97 -1.90
N CYS A 64 -9.39 4.73 -2.36
CA CYS A 64 -10.42 4.32 -3.31
C CYS A 64 -11.28 3.23 -2.68
N GLY A 65 -12.61 3.34 -2.78
CA GLY A 65 -13.54 2.33 -2.27
C GLY A 65 -14.76 2.95 -1.58
N VAL A 66 -15.36 2.20 -0.68
CA VAL A 66 -16.60 2.57 0.02
C VAL A 66 -16.42 3.80 0.92
N ALA A 67 -17.53 4.45 1.28
CA ALA A 67 -17.53 5.64 2.17
C ALA A 67 -16.70 5.46 3.46
N GLY A 68 -16.63 4.23 4.01
CA GLY A 68 -15.81 3.90 5.19
C GLY A 68 -14.31 4.13 5.01
N CYS A 69 -13.80 4.27 3.79
CA CYS A 69 -12.40 4.63 3.53
C CYS A 69 -12.04 6.04 4.03
N GLN A 70 -13.03 6.89 4.34
CA GLN A 70 -12.80 8.16 5.03
C GLN A 70 -12.04 8.01 6.34
N GLU A 71 -12.29 6.94 7.10
CA GLU A 71 -11.61 6.70 8.38
C GLU A 71 -10.11 6.51 8.17
N THR A 72 -9.73 5.76 7.13
CA THR A 72 -8.34 5.55 6.73
C THR A 72 -7.67 6.87 6.33
N LEU A 73 -8.37 7.71 5.55
CA LEU A 73 -7.89 9.04 5.19
C LEU A 73 -7.74 9.96 6.41
N ARG A 74 -8.68 9.90 7.38
CA ARG A 74 -8.56 10.64 8.64
C ARG A 74 -7.34 10.19 9.44
N THR A 75 -7.01 8.90 9.42
CA THR A 75 -5.79 8.36 10.04
C THR A 75 -4.55 8.91 9.34
N ALA A 76 -4.48 8.88 8.00
CA ALA A 76 -3.37 9.45 7.24
C ALA A 76 -3.18 10.95 7.55
N MET A 77 -4.29 11.70 7.64
CA MET A 77 -4.25 13.12 8.02
C MET A 77 -3.85 13.34 9.48
N ALA A 78 -4.11 12.39 10.37
CA ALA A 78 -3.68 12.46 11.76
C ALA A 78 -2.18 12.16 11.92
N ILE A 79 -1.60 11.31 11.04
CA ILE A 79 -0.15 11.12 10.92
C ILE A 79 0.51 12.42 10.44
N GLY A 80 -0.08 13.11 9.45
CA GLY A 80 0.48 14.40 9.02
C GLY A 80 0.07 14.85 7.62
N ALA A 81 -0.63 14.03 6.82
CA ALA A 81 -1.12 14.45 5.51
C ALA A 81 -1.99 15.72 5.62
N ASP A 82 -1.93 16.59 4.63
CA ASP A 82 -2.59 17.91 4.66
C ASP A 82 -4.07 17.82 4.32
N ARG A 83 -4.41 17.01 3.33
CA ARG A 83 -5.78 16.75 2.90
C ARG A 83 -5.97 15.32 2.40
N GLY A 84 -7.22 14.92 2.28
CA GLY A 84 -7.60 13.63 1.75
C GLY A 84 -8.45 13.76 0.48
N VAL A 85 -8.33 12.77 -0.40
CA VAL A 85 -9.22 12.56 -1.55
C VAL A 85 -9.77 11.14 -1.47
N LEU A 86 -11.08 11.01 -1.34
CA LEU A 86 -11.79 9.75 -1.43
C LEU A 86 -12.35 9.59 -2.84
N VAL A 87 -11.94 8.54 -3.53
CA VAL A 87 -12.64 8.11 -4.75
C VAL A 87 -13.67 7.06 -4.34
N GLU A 88 -14.91 7.52 -4.16
CA GLU A 88 -15.98 6.72 -3.58
C GLU A 88 -16.65 5.83 -4.63
N THR A 89 -16.67 4.52 -4.36
CA THR A 89 -17.38 3.53 -5.18
C THR A 89 -17.67 2.27 -4.37
N GLU A 90 -18.81 1.63 -4.68
CA GLU A 90 -19.17 0.31 -4.15
C GLU A 90 -18.63 -0.84 -5.04
N ALA A 91 -18.03 -0.53 -6.19
CA ALA A 91 -17.46 -1.53 -7.06
C ALA A 91 -16.23 -2.20 -6.41
N GLU A 92 -16.07 -3.50 -6.62
CA GLU A 92 -14.86 -4.22 -6.24
C GLU A 92 -13.68 -3.73 -7.12
N LEU A 93 -12.76 -3.01 -6.50
CA LEU A 93 -11.63 -2.43 -7.19
C LEU A 93 -10.46 -3.41 -7.29
N GLN A 94 -10.01 -3.64 -8.51
CA GLN A 94 -8.80 -4.43 -8.81
C GLN A 94 -7.59 -3.50 -9.03
N PRO A 95 -6.34 -4.00 -8.91
CA PRO A 95 -5.13 -3.16 -8.99
C PRO A 95 -5.06 -2.24 -10.21
N LEU A 96 -5.46 -2.72 -11.39
CA LEU A 96 -5.45 -1.91 -12.61
C LEU A 96 -6.48 -0.77 -12.57
N ALA A 97 -7.66 -1.01 -12.01
CA ALA A 97 -8.68 0.03 -11.84
C ALA A 97 -8.18 1.12 -10.89
N VAL A 98 -7.58 0.73 -9.75
CA VAL A 98 -6.96 1.66 -8.81
C VAL A 98 -5.82 2.44 -9.47
N ALA A 99 -4.94 1.79 -10.25
CA ALA A 99 -3.87 2.47 -10.97
C ALA A 99 -4.39 3.52 -11.96
N LYS A 100 -5.50 3.24 -12.66
CA LYS A 100 -6.15 4.22 -13.55
C LYS A 100 -6.75 5.40 -12.80
N ILE A 101 -7.40 5.16 -11.66
CA ILE A 101 -7.92 6.21 -10.78
C ILE A 101 -6.77 7.09 -10.29
N LEU A 102 -5.71 6.49 -9.77
CA LEU A 102 -4.54 7.21 -9.29
C LEU A 102 -3.87 8.02 -10.41
N LYS A 103 -3.82 7.46 -11.65
CA LYS A 103 -3.32 8.21 -12.81
C LYS A 103 -4.13 9.48 -13.04
N ALA A 104 -5.46 9.40 -13.05
CA ALA A 104 -6.30 10.58 -13.25
C ALA A 104 -6.09 11.64 -12.16
N LEU A 105 -5.88 11.21 -10.91
CA LEU A 105 -5.55 12.14 -9.82
C LEU A 105 -4.13 12.70 -9.93
N VAL A 106 -3.15 11.93 -10.38
CA VAL A 106 -1.80 12.42 -10.67
C VAL A 106 -1.84 13.45 -11.78
N ASP A 107 -2.61 13.23 -12.84
CA ASP A 107 -2.81 14.20 -13.93
C ASP A 107 -3.48 15.50 -13.44
N LYS A 108 -4.38 15.44 -12.45
CA LYS A 108 -5.03 16.61 -11.84
C LYS A 108 -4.10 17.34 -10.86
N GLU A 109 -3.42 16.62 -9.99
CA GLU A 109 -2.65 17.16 -8.85
C GLU A 109 -1.22 17.52 -9.18
N GLN A 110 -0.63 16.90 -10.21
CA GLN A 110 0.75 17.08 -10.65
C GLN A 110 1.78 16.92 -9.51
N PRO A 111 1.76 15.82 -8.74
CA PRO A 111 2.74 15.58 -7.69
C PRO A 111 4.13 15.32 -8.26
N GLY A 112 5.18 15.75 -7.55
CA GLY A 112 6.57 15.43 -7.92
C GLY A 112 6.99 14.04 -7.44
N LEU A 113 6.27 13.45 -6.47
CA LEU A 113 6.55 12.10 -5.98
C LEU A 113 5.22 11.41 -5.62
N ILE A 114 5.09 10.16 -6.03
CA ILE A 114 3.95 9.31 -5.68
C ILE A 114 4.50 8.17 -4.83
N ILE A 115 3.95 7.99 -3.63
CA ILE A 115 4.38 6.95 -2.69
C ILE A 115 3.17 6.09 -2.33
N LEU A 116 3.34 4.78 -2.31
CA LEU A 116 2.32 3.83 -1.87
C LEU A 116 2.99 2.59 -1.26
N GLY A 117 2.27 1.82 -0.48
CA GLY A 117 2.74 0.54 0.02
C GLY A 117 3.08 -0.41 -1.13
N LYS A 118 4.09 -1.26 -0.96
CA LYS A 118 4.45 -2.24 -1.99
C LYS A 118 3.32 -3.22 -2.30
N GLN A 119 2.52 -3.56 -1.30
CA GLN A 119 1.41 -4.49 -1.38
C GLN A 119 0.36 -4.17 -0.32
N ALA A 120 -0.83 -4.75 -0.43
CA ALA A 120 -1.86 -4.73 0.60
C ALA A 120 -1.98 -6.11 1.24
N ILE A 121 -2.16 -6.17 2.57
CA ILE A 121 -2.17 -7.43 3.33
C ILE A 121 -3.40 -8.30 3.10
N ASP A 122 -4.41 -7.79 2.40
CA ASP A 122 -5.66 -8.50 2.09
C ASP A 122 -5.56 -9.35 0.81
N ASP A 123 -4.82 -8.89 -0.20
CA ASP A 123 -4.72 -9.59 -1.49
C ASP A 123 -3.29 -9.90 -1.95
N ASP A 124 -2.29 -9.29 -1.33
CA ASP A 124 -0.85 -9.44 -1.63
C ASP A 124 -0.50 -9.29 -3.14
N SER A 125 -1.33 -8.59 -3.91
CA SER A 125 -1.17 -8.51 -5.38
C SER A 125 0.12 -7.83 -5.82
N ASN A 126 0.62 -6.84 -5.07
CA ASN A 126 1.85 -6.09 -5.36
C ASN A 126 1.93 -5.58 -6.82
N GLN A 127 0.85 -4.99 -7.33
CA GLN A 127 0.74 -4.61 -8.74
C GLN A 127 0.44 -3.13 -8.99
N THR A 128 -0.27 -2.47 -8.06
CA THR A 128 -0.82 -1.12 -8.28
C THR A 128 0.26 -0.08 -8.59
N GLY A 129 1.35 -0.05 -7.83
CA GLY A 129 2.42 0.94 -8.01
C GLY A 129 3.12 0.79 -9.36
N GLN A 130 3.45 -0.43 -9.74
CA GLN A 130 4.09 -0.74 -11.02
C GLN A 130 3.19 -0.42 -12.21
N MET A 131 1.90 -0.77 -12.12
CA MET A 131 0.91 -0.42 -13.14
C MET A 131 0.74 1.09 -13.28
N LEU A 132 0.70 1.81 -12.15
CA LEU A 132 0.62 3.26 -12.14
C LEU A 132 1.83 3.90 -12.82
N ALA A 133 3.04 3.47 -12.48
CA ALA A 133 4.26 3.97 -13.09
C ALA A 133 4.26 3.75 -14.61
N ALA A 134 3.85 2.56 -15.06
CA ALA A 134 3.75 2.24 -16.49
C ALA A 134 2.71 3.11 -17.20
N LEU A 135 1.52 3.29 -16.61
CA LEU A 135 0.45 4.13 -17.18
C LEU A 135 0.83 5.61 -17.29
N LEU A 136 1.69 6.09 -16.39
CA LEU A 136 2.21 7.47 -16.38
C LEU A 136 3.48 7.65 -17.24
N GLY A 137 4.15 6.56 -17.61
CA GLY A 137 5.49 6.62 -18.23
C GLY A 137 6.57 7.17 -17.28
N LEU A 138 6.39 7.00 -15.96
CA LEU A 138 7.29 7.51 -14.94
C LEU A 138 8.29 6.44 -14.47
N PRO A 139 9.49 6.86 -14.06
CA PRO A 139 10.42 5.96 -13.39
C PRO A 139 9.84 5.46 -12.06
N GLN A 140 10.23 4.26 -11.66
CA GLN A 140 9.77 3.62 -10.44
C GLN A 140 10.90 2.97 -9.65
N ALA A 141 10.76 2.96 -8.31
CA ALA A 141 11.53 2.11 -7.42
C ALA A 141 10.57 1.40 -6.45
N THR A 142 10.62 0.07 -6.46
CA THR A 142 9.75 -0.80 -5.64
C THR A 142 10.49 -1.33 -4.42
N PHE A 143 9.77 -1.66 -3.35
CA PHE A 143 10.32 -2.24 -2.10
C PHE A 143 11.34 -1.33 -1.40
N ALA A 144 11.08 -0.01 -1.37
CA ALA A 144 12.01 0.96 -0.81
C ALA A 144 12.23 0.75 0.69
N SER A 145 13.50 0.65 1.08
CA SER A 145 13.95 0.64 2.48
C SER A 145 14.72 1.91 2.86
N LYS A 146 15.02 2.79 1.88
CA LYS A 146 15.56 4.13 2.10
C LYS A 146 15.17 5.03 0.94
N VAL A 147 14.75 6.27 1.25
CA VAL A 147 14.43 7.30 0.25
C VAL A 147 15.15 8.58 0.61
N GLN A 148 15.83 9.17 -0.37
CA GLN A 148 16.45 10.50 -0.25
C GLN A 148 16.12 11.31 -1.49
N VAL A 149 15.67 12.54 -1.31
CA VAL A 149 15.31 13.44 -2.41
C VAL A 149 16.17 14.69 -2.36
N ALA A 150 16.92 14.92 -3.42
CA ALA A 150 17.73 16.11 -3.60
C ALA A 150 17.93 16.41 -5.10
N ASP A 151 18.10 17.66 -5.46
CA ASP A 151 18.48 18.12 -6.81
C ASP A 151 17.58 17.56 -7.94
N GLY A 152 16.28 17.46 -7.68
CA GLY A 152 15.30 16.96 -8.66
C GLY A 152 15.36 15.44 -8.89
N LYS A 153 16.02 14.70 -8.02
CA LYS A 153 16.15 13.24 -8.09
C LYS A 153 15.72 12.60 -6.78
N ALA A 154 15.21 11.37 -6.86
CA ALA A 154 15.00 10.48 -5.74
C ALA A 154 16.05 9.35 -5.80
N THR A 155 16.88 9.23 -4.77
CA THR A 155 17.79 8.09 -4.58
C THR A 155 17.09 7.11 -3.63
N VAL A 156 16.79 5.92 -4.12
CA VAL A 156 16.00 4.90 -3.41
C VAL A 156 16.82 3.64 -3.28
N THR A 157 17.05 3.19 -2.04
CA THR A 157 17.56 1.84 -1.77
C THR A 157 16.37 0.90 -1.57
N ARG A 158 16.39 -0.21 -2.26
CA ARG A 158 15.32 -1.19 -2.31
C ARG A 158 15.78 -2.59 -1.88
N GLU A 159 14.87 -3.34 -1.30
CA GLU A 159 15.09 -4.74 -0.93
C GLU A 159 14.90 -5.63 -2.15
N VAL A 160 15.89 -6.48 -2.46
CA VAL A 160 15.83 -7.50 -3.51
C VAL A 160 16.35 -8.83 -2.94
N ASP A 161 16.04 -9.95 -3.59
CA ASP A 161 16.40 -11.29 -3.07
C ASP A 161 17.91 -11.44 -2.84
N GLY A 162 18.74 -10.81 -3.68
CA GLY A 162 20.20 -10.85 -3.56
C GLY A 162 20.79 -9.83 -2.58
N GLY A 163 19.98 -8.97 -1.93
CA GLY A 163 20.45 -7.95 -1.00
C GLY A 163 19.80 -6.58 -1.24
N LEU A 164 20.61 -5.52 -1.35
CA LEU A 164 20.14 -4.16 -1.54
C LEU A 164 20.55 -3.62 -2.91
N GLU A 165 19.65 -2.90 -3.56
CA GLU A 165 19.91 -2.18 -4.80
C GLU A 165 19.58 -0.70 -4.61
N THR A 166 20.42 0.19 -5.10
CA THR A 166 20.17 1.63 -5.03
C THR A 166 19.96 2.21 -6.42
N LEU A 167 18.82 2.86 -6.61
CA LEU A 167 18.41 3.50 -7.87
C LEU A 167 18.35 5.01 -7.71
N ALA A 168 18.74 5.74 -8.75
CA ALA A 168 18.53 7.18 -8.86
C ALA A 168 17.44 7.45 -9.91
N LEU A 169 16.33 8.03 -9.48
CA LEU A 169 15.15 8.32 -10.30
C LEU A 169 15.07 9.83 -10.56
N SER A 170 14.80 10.20 -11.80
CA SER A 170 14.37 11.58 -12.10
C SER A 170 12.94 11.79 -11.62
N LEU A 171 12.65 12.94 -11.02
CA LEU A 171 11.28 13.30 -10.62
C LEU A 171 10.52 13.91 -11.82
N PRO A 172 9.19 13.69 -11.91
CA PRO A 172 8.35 12.89 -11.00
C PRO A 172 8.60 11.38 -11.08
N ALA A 173 8.35 10.66 -9.98
CA ALA A 173 8.60 9.23 -9.87
C ALA A 173 7.56 8.52 -8.97
N VAL A 174 7.45 7.19 -9.13
CA VAL A 174 6.63 6.32 -8.28
C VAL A 174 7.54 5.47 -7.39
N VAL A 175 7.27 5.47 -6.09
CA VAL A 175 8.00 4.66 -5.10
C VAL A 175 7.01 3.78 -4.34
N THR A 176 7.31 2.48 -4.21
CA THR A 176 6.57 1.60 -3.30
C THR A 176 7.41 1.24 -2.08
N THR A 177 6.79 1.25 -0.90
CA THR A 177 7.50 1.16 0.38
C THR A 177 7.50 -0.25 0.95
N ASP A 178 8.66 -0.67 1.47
CA ASP A 178 8.80 -1.83 2.35
C ASP A 178 8.64 -1.42 3.82
N LEU A 179 8.33 -2.37 4.69
CA LEU A 179 8.22 -2.13 6.15
C LEU A 179 9.53 -1.66 6.81
N ARG A 180 10.67 -1.90 6.15
CA ARG A 180 12.00 -1.52 6.64
C ARG A 180 12.34 -0.04 6.43
N LEU A 181 11.51 0.69 5.66
CA LEU A 181 11.79 2.09 5.30
C LEU A 181 11.81 3.01 6.52
N ASN A 182 10.83 2.87 7.39
CA ASN A 182 10.71 3.69 8.59
C ASN A 182 9.80 3.00 9.64
N GLU A 183 9.72 3.60 10.82
CA GLU A 183 8.75 3.27 11.86
C GLU A 183 7.72 4.42 11.91
N PRO A 184 6.43 4.14 11.66
CA PRO A 184 5.38 5.16 11.72
C PRO A 184 5.26 5.78 13.12
N ARG A 185 5.03 7.09 13.14
CA ARG A 185 4.83 7.83 14.39
C ARG A 185 3.53 7.45 15.09
N TYR A 186 3.53 7.54 16.39
CA TYR A 186 2.30 7.40 17.18
C TYR A 186 1.37 8.60 16.92
N VAL A 187 0.12 8.28 16.59
CA VAL A 187 -0.92 9.31 16.39
C VAL A 187 -1.49 9.72 17.75
N THR A 188 -1.34 11.00 18.09
CA THR A 188 -1.84 11.57 19.34
C THR A 188 -3.30 12.00 19.22
N LEU A 189 -4.03 12.02 20.34
CA LEU A 189 -5.42 12.49 20.38
C LEU A 189 -5.60 13.93 19.82
N PRO A 190 -4.73 14.92 20.11
CA PRO A 190 -4.80 16.22 19.47
C PRO A 190 -4.68 16.15 17.94
N ASN A 191 -3.84 15.27 17.40
CA ASN A 191 -3.69 15.12 15.95
C ASN A 191 -4.94 14.51 15.31
N ILE A 192 -5.59 13.54 15.98
CA ILE A 192 -6.88 13.00 15.55
C ILE A 192 -7.94 14.11 15.49
N MET A 193 -8.00 14.95 16.49
CA MET A 193 -8.96 16.08 16.54
C MET A 193 -8.68 17.12 15.43
N LYS A 194 -7.42 17.43 15.15
CA LYS A 194 -7.03 18.29 14.02
C LYS A 194 -7.39 17.66 12.68
N ALA A 195 -7.14 16.36 12.50
CA ALA A 195 -7.44 15.63 11.27
C ALA A 195 -8.92 15.69 10.88
N LYS A 196 -9.82 15.68 11.87
CA LYS A 196 -11.28 15.83 11.60
C LYS A 196 -11.65 17.12 10.88
N LYS A 197 -10.84 18.18 11.03
CA LYS A 197 -11.07 19.51 10.41
C LYS A 197 -10.32 19.70 9.09
N LYS A 198 -9.39 18.80 8.75
CA LYS A 198 -8.63 18.89 7.50
C LYS A 198 -9.55 18.63 6.29
N PRO A 199 -9.27 19.27 5.13
CA PRO A 199 -10.06 19.08 3.92
C PRO A 199 -10.09 17.61 3.47
N LEU A 200 -11.28 17.14 3.11
CA LEU A 200 -11.49 15.83 2.50
C LEU A 200 -12.45 16.01 1.34
N GLU A 201 -11.94 15.81 0.14
CA GLU A 201 -12.70 15.83 -1.10
C GLU A 201 -13.22 14.42 -1.38
N THR A 202 -14.47 14.31 -1.84
CA THR A 202 -15.03 13.04 -2.32
C THR A 202 -15.40 13.20 -3.78
N VAL A 203 -14.93 12.29 -4.63
CA VAL A 203 -15.20 12.25 -6.06
C VAL A 203 -15.59 10.82 -6.45
N LYS A 204 -16.26 10.65 -7.59
CA LYS A 204 -16.58 9.33 -8.13
C LYS A 204 -15.66 8.96 -9.29
N PRO A 205 -15.43 7.65 -9.57
CA PRO A 205 -14.62 7.23 -10.74
C PRO A 205 -15.12 7.81 -12.07
N GLU A 206 -16.44 7.95 -12.23
CA GLU A 206 -17.05 8.49 -13.44
C GLU A 206 -16.68 9.96 -13.66
N GLU A 207 -16.56 10.74 -12.59
CA GLU A 207 -16.13 12.16 -12.65
C GLU A 207 -14.66 12.28 -13.08
N LEU A 208 -13.88 11.23 -12.89
CA LEU A 208 -12.49 11.11 -13.35
C LEU A 208 -12.40 10.46 -14.75
N GLY A 209 -13.52 10.07 -15.34
CA GLY A 209 -13.55 9.37 -16.62
C GLY A 209 -12.93 7.96 -16.61
N VAL A 210 -12.94 7.29 -15.45
CA VAL A 210 -12.29 5.99 -15.25
C VAL A 210 -13.31 4.86 -15.19
N ASP A 211 -13.16 3.88 -16.07
CA ASP A 211 -13.87 2.60 -15.99
C ASP A 211 -13.18 1.70 -14.95
N VAL A 212 -13.94 1.33 -13.92
CA VAL A 212 -13.51 0.49 -12.80
C VAL A 212 -14.07 -0.93 -12.84
N ALA A 213 -14.74 -1.33 -13.92
CA ALA A 213 -15.33 -2.64 -14.05
C ALA A 213 -14.31 -3.76 -13.77
N PRO A 214 -14.63 -4.73 -12.91
CA PRO A 214 -13.72 -5.82 -12.57
C PRO A 214 -13.46 -6.71 -13.79
N ARG A 215 -12.23 -7.14 -13.98
CA ARG A 215 -11.79 -8.02 -15.08
C ARG A 215 -11.57 -9.46 -14.65
N LEU A 216 -11.40 -9.68 -13.35
CA LEU A 216 -11.24 -10.99 -12.72
C LEU A 216 -12.45 -11.27 -11.83
N LYS A 217 -12.83 -12.54 -11.73
CA LYS A 217 -13.87 -13.01 -10.83
C LYS A 217 -13.28 -14.07 -9.90
N THR A 218 -13.39 -13.85 -8.59
CA THR A 218 -13.06 -14.86 -7.60
C THR A 218 -14.05 -16.02 -7.73
N ILE A 219 -13.56 -17.22 -8.02
CA ILE A 219 -14.39 -18.41 -8.21
C ILE A 219 -14.61 -19.10 -6.86
N LYS A 220 -13.55 -19.20 -6.03
CA LYS A 220 -13.60 -19.91 -4.76
C LYS A 220 -12.51 -19.40 -3.82
N VAL A 221 -12.85 -19.33 -2.53
CA VAL A 221 -11.94 -19.06 -1.43
C VAL A 221 -12.01 -20.19 -0.42
N GLU A 222 -10.85 -20.69 0.01
CA GLU A 222 -10.74 -21.77 0.99
C GLU A 222 -9.71 -21.43 2.05
N GLU A 223 -9.86 -21.97 3.25
CA GLU A 223 -8.81 -21.92 4.25
C GLU A 223 -7.60 -22.74 3.78
N PRO A 224 -6.35 -22.31 4.11
CA PRO A 224 -5.18 -23.12 3.83
C PRO A 224 -5.29 -24.47 4.51
N ALA A 225 -4.75 -25.51 3.87
CA ALA A 225 -4.68 -26.83 4.46
C ALA A 225 -3.93 -26.78 5.81
N LYS A 226 -4.47 -27.46 6.81
CA LYS A 226 -3.78 -27.54 8.11
C LYS A 226 -2.44 -28.24 7.94
N ARG A 227 -1.39 -27.58 8.39
CA ARG A 227 -0.06 -28.21 8.42
C ARG A 227 -0.04 -29.30 9.50
N GLY A 228 0.52 -30.46 9.16
CA GLY A 228 0.81 -31.51 10.13
C GLY A 228 1.87 -31.07 11.16
N ALA A 229 1.96 -31.80 12.25
CA ALA A 229 3.03 -31.58 13.21
C ALA A 229 4.41 -31.79 12.55
N GLY A 230 5.39 -31.01 12.94
CA GLY A 230 6.77 -31.21 12.50
C GLY A 230 7.33 -32.54 13.01
N VAL A 231 8.32 -33.06 12.30
CA VAL A 231 9.05 -34.28 12.69
C VAL A 231 10.37 -33.88 13.31
N MET A 232 10.59 -34.27 14.56
CA MET A 232 11.90 -34.12 15.21
C MET A 232 12.88 -35.10 14.61
N VAL A 233 14.09 -34.66 14.30
CA VAL A 233 15.17 -35.46 13.77
C VAL A 233 16.29 -35.59 14.79
N ALA A 234 17.07 -36.66 14.72
CA ALA A 234 18.09 -36.99 15.72
C ALA A 234 19.28 -36.00 15.72
N ASP A 235 19.67 -35.55 14.54
CA ASP A 235 20.84 -34.67 14.36
C ASP A 235 20.76 -33.86 13.07
N VAL A 236 21.73 -32.97 12.84
CA VAL A 236 21.84 -32.10 11.67
C VAL A 236 21.99 -32.92 10.37
N LYS A 237 22.71 -34.03 10.41
CA LYS A 237 22.91 -34.88 9.23
C LYS A 237 21.58 -35.47 8.76
N ALA A 238 20.78 -36.01 9.68
CA ALA A 238 19.44 -36.51 9.38
C ALA A 238 18.51 -35.41 8.85
N LEU A 239 18.64 -34.18 9.37
CA LEU A 239 17.87 -33.00 8.85
C LEU A 239 18.26 -32.75 7.39
N VAL A 240 19.55 -32.61 7.10
CA VAL A 240 20.06 -32.34 5.73
C VAL A 240 19.63 -33.45 4.77
N GLU A 241 19.71 -34.71 5.15
CA GLU A 241 19.27 -35.82 4.32
C GLU A 241 17.77 -35.75 4.01
N LYS A 242 16.94 -35.42 4.99
CA LYS A 242 15.49 -35.22 4.78
C LYS A 242 15.19 -34.05 3.87
N LEU A 243 15.84 -32.92 4.08
CA LEU A 243 15.66 -31.72 3.24
C LEU A 243 16.07 -31.99 1.78
N LYS A 244 17.17 -32.76 1.58
CA LYS A 244 17.68 -33.11 0.25
C LYS A 244 16.87 -34.21 -0.45
N ASN A 245 16.57 -35.29 0.23
CA ASN A 245 16.06 -36.52 -0.40
C ASN A 245 14.52 -36.59 -0.35
N GLU A 246 13.89 -36.11 0.75
CA GLU A 246 12.43 -36.16 0.93
C GLU A 246 11.77 -34.83 0.50
N ALA A 247 12.19 -33.73 1.08
CA ALA A 247 11.59 -32.41 0.79
C ALA A 247 12.10 -31.79 -0.53
N LYS A 248 13.30 -32.14 -0.97
CA LYS A 248 13.96 -31.66 -2.21
C LYS A 248 14.06 -30.15 -2.29
N VAL A 249 14.42 -29.50 -1.18
CA VAL A 249 14.51 -28.04 -1.07
C VAL A 249 15.95 -27.53 -0.99
N ILE A 250 16.91 -28.44 -0.90
CA ILE A 250 18.36 -28.17 -0.97
C ILE A 250 19.06 -29.22 -1.83
#